data_9ca28722b93481339ceabca881b56443
#
_entry.id   9ca28722b93481339ceabca881b56443
#
_cell.length_a   1.000
_cell.length_b   1.000
_cell.length_c   1.000
_cell.angle_alpha   90.00
_cell.angle_beta   90.00
_cell.angle_gamma   90.00
#
_symmetry.space_group_name_H-M   'P 1'
#
loop_
_entity.id
_entity.type
_entity.pdbx_description
1 polymer ?
#
loop_
_entity_poly.entity_id
_entity_poly.type
_entity_poly.pdbx_seq_one_letter_code
_entity_poly.pdbx_strand_id
1 'polypeptide(L)'
;MLEIKPVKPNTAELDDFLALPKRIYQPEHLMQSEEEELALIEGNHPLSSDLETYAFIGYVDSQPCIRGLLTFYPDDEAAYLGFFESINDQQIASAFIEHLAGFARSLGASKIIGPVQASFWLGYRMQLTGTEEVPFTGEPHNPAYYPQLWQATGFELKERYLSNFYPKVSNQTHQDKLAHRFESFEEAGFTICSPKKKDWEQASLQVFELLNRLYQDFPIYRSISSQQ
;
A
#
# COMPACT_ATOMS: atom_id res chain seq x y z
N MET A 1 21.22 -19.85 -7.58
CA MET A 1 20.64 -19.10 -8.72
C MET A 1 19.21 -18.74 -8.32
N LEU A 2 18.71 -17.53 -8.61
CA LEU A 2 17.33 -17.15 -8.30
C LEU A 2 16.37 -17.87 -9.27
N GLU A 3 15.41 -18.63 -8.73
CA GLU A 3 14.30 -19.23 -9.44
C GLU A 3 13.03 -18.42 -9.12
N ILE A 4 12.35 -17.87 -10.12
CA ILE A 4 11.14 -17.07 -9.93
C ILE A 4 9.94 -17.85 -10.45
N LYS A 5 8.91 -17.97 -9.63
CA LYS A 5 7.68 -18.70 -9.96
C LYS A 5 6.45 -17.80 -9.83
N PRO A 6 5.46 -17.97 -10.73
CA PRO A 6 4.15 -17.36 -10.54
C PRO A 6 3.44 -18.04 -9.37
N VAL A 7 2.73 -17.25 -8.58
CA VAL A 7 1.90 -17.72 -7.47
C VAL A 7 0.48 -17.93 -7.98
N LYS A 8 -0.10 -19.08 -7.67
CA LYS A 8 -1.48 -19.43 -8.03
C LYS A 8 -2.24 -19.94 -6.80
N PRO A 9 -3.57 -19.82 -6.77
CA PRO A 9 -4.38 -20.40 -5.71
C PRO A 9 -4.08 -21.89 -5.52
N ASN A 10 -4.07 -22.34 -4.26
CA ASN A 10 -3.88 -23.73 -3.87
C ASN A 10 -2.53 -24.35 -4.29
N THR A 11 -1.47 -23.56 -4.28
CA THR A 11 -0.10 -24.03 -4.56
C THR A 11 0.82 -23.78 -3.36
N ALA A 12 1.93 -24.53 -3.28
CA ALA A 12 2.95 -24.31 -2.26
C ALA A 12 3.60 -22.91 -2.39
N GLU A 13 3.67 -22.36 -3.60
CA GLU A 13 4.14 -21.01 -3.86
C GLU A 13 3.26 -19.95 -3.19
N LEU A 14 1.95 -20.19 -3.06
CA LEU A 14 1.05 -19.31 -2.32
C LEU A 14 1.34 -19.34 -0.82
N ASP A 15 1.50 -20.52 -0.26
CA ASP A 15 1.82 -20.68 1.17
C ASP A 15 3.16 -19.97 1.50
N ASP A 16 4.16 -20.14 0.65
CA ASP A 16 5.47 -19.48 0.80
C ASP A 16 5.37 -17.96 0.61
N PHE A 17 4.53 -17.49 -0.34
CA PHE A 17 4.27 -16.06 -0.56
C PHE A 17 3.69 -15.41 0.70
N LEU A 18 2.64 -16.00 1.26
CA LEU A 18 1.99 -15.49 2.47
C LEU A 18 2.87 -15.58 3.72
N ALA A 19 3.73 -16.61 3.79
CA ALA A 19 4.60 -16.83 4.94
C ALA A 19 5.89 -15.96 4.93
N LEU A 20 6.32 -15.44 3.79
CA LEU A 20 7.61 -14.74 3.68
C LEU A 20 7.74 -13.52 4.59
N PRO A 21 6.71 -12.64 4.79
CA PRO A 21 6.81 -11.53 5.71
C PRO A 21 7.17 -11.94 7.14
N LYS A 22 6.65 -13.06 7.61
CA LYS A 22 6.95 -13.57 8.97
C LYS A 22 8.42 -13.97 9.17
N ARG A 23 9.18 -14.14 8.07
CA ARG A 23 10.63 -14.39 8.10
C ARG A 23 11.46 -13.12 8.09
N ILE A 24 10.87 -12.00 7.65
CA ILE A 24 11.53 -10.71 7.48
C ILE A 24 11.28 -9.80 8.67
N TYR A 25 10.03 -9.80 9.17
CA TYR A 25 9.61 -8.89 10.22
C TYR A 25 9.56 -9.55 11.59
N GLN A 26 9.83 -8.75 12.63
CA GLN A 26 9.41 -9.12 13.99
C GLN A 26 7.89 -9.02 14.09
N PRO A 27 7.26 -9.78 15.01
CA PRO A 27 5.79 -9.81 15.11
C PRO A 27 5.12 -8.44 15.25
N GLU A 28 5.74 -7.51 15.99
CA GLU A 28 5.24 -6.14 16.21
C GLU A 28 5.35 -5.23 14.99
N HIS A 29 6.13 -5.62 14.00
CA HIS A 29 6.33 -4.90 12.74
C HIS A 29 5.60 -5.54 11.56
N LEU A 30 4.92 -6.65 11.79
CA LEU A 30 4.18 -7.38 10.75
C LEU A 30 2.82 -6.68 10.50
N MET A 31 2.73 -5.96 9.39
CA MET A 31 1.54 -5.20 9.02
C MET A 31 0.70 -5.88 7.92
N GLN A 32 1.20 -6.96 7.35
CA GLN A 32 0.58 -7.67 6.25
C GLN A 32 -0.64 -8.49 6.72
N SER A 33 -1.70 -8.47 5.92
CA SER A 33 -2.91 -9.26 6.11
C SER A 33 -2.91 -10.45 5.15
N GLU A 34 -2.68 -11.64 5.65
CA GLU A 34 -2.75 -12.86 4.83
C GLU A 34 -4.13 -13.06 4.19
N GLU A 35 -5.19 -12.71 4.91
CA GLU A 35 -6.57 -12.83 4.41
C GLU A 35 -6.82 -11.91 3.21
N GLU A 36 -6.35 -10.66 3.30
CA GLU A 36 -6.50 -9.66 2.23
C GLU A 36 -5.64 -10.03 1.00
N GLU A 37 -4.38 -10.44 1.23
CA GLU A 37 -3.49 -10.88 0.16
C GLU A 37 -4.03 -12.14 -0.55
N LEU A 38 -4.53 -13.11 0.21
CA LEU A 38 -5.16 -14.32 -0.33
C LEU A 38 -6.38 -13.95 -1.19
N ALA A 39 -7.27 -13.11 -0.69
CA ALA A 39 -8.46 -12.69 -1.41
C ALA A 39 -8.12 -12.00 -2.75
N LEU A 40 -7.06 -11.19 -2.78
CA LEU A 40 -6.57 -10.55 -4.02
C LEU A 40 -6.04 -11.58 -5.03
N ILE A 41 -5.23 -12.55 -4.57
CA ILE A 41 -4.65 -13.59 -5.43
C ILE A 41 -5.72 -14.54 -5.96
N GLU A 42 -6.74 -14.83 -5.18
CA GLU A 42 -7.88 -15.66 -5.58
C GLU A 42 -8.93 -14.91 -6.42
N GLY A 43 -8.83 -13.59 -6.54
CA GLY A 43 -9.81 -12.78 -7.25
C GLY A 43 -11.14 -12.59 -6.49
N ASN A 44 -11.14 -12.84 -5.19
CA ASN A 44 -12.32 -12.75 -4.31
C ASN A 44 -12.39 -11.42 -3.53
N HIS A 45 -11.35 -10.58 -3.63
CA HIS A 45 -11.34 -9.26 -3.00
C HIS A 45 -12.36 -8.33 -3.68
N PRO A 46 -13.06 -7.43 -2.94
CA PRO A 46 -14.02 -6.49 -3.54
C PRO A 46 -13.46 -5.67 -4.72
N LEU A 47 -12.17 -5.33 -4.69
CA LEU A 47 -11.50 -4.59 -5.77
C LEU A 47 -11.17 -5.45 -6.99
N SER A 48 -11.26 -6.79 -6.92
CA SER A 48 -10.82 -7.69 -8.00
C SER A 48 -11.69 -7.58 -9.26
N SER A 49 -12.85 -6.93 -9.19
CA SER A 49 -13.66 -6.63 -10.39
C SER A 49 -13.02 -5.61 -11.33
N ASP A 50 -12.15 -4.75 -10.81
CA ASP A 50 -11.63 -3.57 -11.51
C ASP A 50 -10.14 -3.68 -11.86
N LEU A 51 -9.50 -4.76 -11.44
CA LEU A 51 -8.05 -4.95 -11.59
C LEU A 51 -7.69 -6.43 -11.81
N GLU A 52 -6.54 -6.64 -12.45
CA GLU A 52 -5.92 -7.96 -12.56
C GLU A 52 -4.64 -8.00 -11.72
N THR A 53 -4.42 -9.11 -11.02
CA THR A 53 -3.23 -9.31 -10.18
C THR A 53 -2.38 -10.49 -10.64
N TYR A 54 -1.07 -10.32 -10.56
CA TYR A 54 -0.08 -11.36 -10.87
C TYR A 54 0.97 -11.38 -9.78
N ALA A 55 0.93 -12.40 -8.94
CA ALA A 55 1.86 -12.58 -7.85
C ALA A 55 3.04 -13.49 -8.26
N PHE A 56 4.22 -13.15 -7.75
CA PHE A 56 5.46 -13.88 -8.00
C PHE A 56 6.25 -14.06 -6.71
N ILE A 57 6.95 -15.19 -6.62
CA ILE A 57 7.87 -15.51 -5.53
C ILE A 57 9.19 -16.02 -6.08
N GLY A 58 10.29 -15.63 -5.45
CA GLY A 58 11.63 -16.04 -5.82
C GLY A 58 12.29 -16.89 -4.76
N TYR A 59 13.04 -17.88 -5.22
CA TYR A 59 13.75 -18.87 -4.40
C TYR A 59 15.24 -18.87 -4.68
N VAL A 60 16.02 -19.03 -3.63
CA VAL A 60 17.44 -19.40 -3.70
C VAL A 60 17.64 -20.67 -2.87
N ASP A 61 18.24 -21.69 -3.45
CA ASP A 61 18.43 -23.00 -2.82
C ASP A 61 17.14 -23.55 -2.17
N SER A 62 16.03 -23.43 -2.91
CA SER A 62 14.68 -23.83 -2.49
C SER A 62 14.13 -23.05 -1.28
N GLN A 63 14.77 -21.96 -0.86
CA GLN A 63 14.26 -21.09 0.21
C GLN A 63 13.62 -19.85 -0.40
N PRO A 64 12.35 -19.49 -0.03
CA PRO A 64 11.73 -18.27 -0.49
C PRO A 64 12.49 -17.06 0.08
N CYS A 65 12.81 -16.10 -0.79
CA CYS A 65 13.68 -14.98 -0.43
C CYS A 65 13.18 -13.61 -0.94
N ILE A 66 12.23 -13.61 -1.89
CA ILE A 66 11.66 -12.38 -2.43
C ILE A 66 10.26 -12.65 -2.99
N ARG A 67 9.35 -11.71 -2.82
CA ARG A 67 8.00 -11.75 -3.38
C ARG A 67 7.55 -10.39 -3.89
N GLY A 68 6.52 -10.37 -4.71
CA GLY A 68 5.85 -9.15 -5.16
C GLY A 68 4.62 -9.47 -5.98
N LEU A 69 3.71 -8.51 -6.03
CA LEU A 69 2.46 -8.61 -6.80
C LEU A 69 2.37 -7.43 -7.74
N LEU A 70 2.15 -7.71 -9.01
CA LEU A 70 1.81 -6.71 -10.02
C LEU A 70 0.31 -6.59 -10.14
N THR A 71 -0.17 -5.36 -10.22
CA THR A 71 -1.58 -5.03 -10.47
C THR A 71 -1.69 -4.25 -11.77
N PHE A 72 -2.71 -4.57 -12.55
CA PHE A 72 -3.04 -3.89 -13.80
C PHE A 72 -4.48 -3.42 -13.75
N TYR A 73 -4.72 -2.22 -14.24
CA TYR A 73 -6.06 -1.68 -14.47
C TYR A 73 -6.33 -1.62 -15.99
N PRO A 74 -7.54 -1.95 -16.43
CA PRO A 74 -7.83 -2.04 -17.88
C PRO A 74 -7.54 -0.77 -18.68
N ASP A 75 -7.71 0.40 -18.04
CA ASP A 75 -7.56 1.71 -18.67
C ASP A 75 -6.24 2.42 -18.32
N ASP A 76 -5.24 1.66 -17.85
CA ASP A 76 -3.94 2.23 -17.47
C ASP A 76 -2.79 1.57 -18.23
N GLU A 77 -1.83 2.38 -18.63
CA GLU A 77 -0.58 1.91 -19.22
C GLU A 77 0.50 1.57 -18.18
N ALA A 78 0.21 1.75 -16.89
CA ALA A 78 1.11 1.42 -15.80
C ALA A 78 0.76 0.06 -15.19
N ALA A 79 1.80 -0.70 -14.79
CA ALA A 79 1.67 -1.77 -13.82
C ALA A 79 2.03 -1.23 -12.43
N TYR A 80 1.36 -1.72 -11.39
CA TYR A 80 1.61 -1.30 -10.00
C TYR A 80 2.26 -2.45 -9.25
N LEU A 81 3.43 -2.21 -8.67
CA LEU A 81 4.16 -3.19 -7.86
C LEU A 81 3.88 -2.96 -6.38
N GLY A 82 3.32 -3.96 -5.72
CA GLY A 82 3.06 -3.98 -4.29
C GLY A 82 3.38 -5.33 -3.66
N PHE A 83 3.08 -5.45 -2.38
CA PHE A 83 3.35 -6.66 -1.57
C PHE A 83 4.79 -7.16 -1.72
N PHE A 84 5.70 -6.21 -1.95
CA PHE A 84 7.12 -6.49 -2.13
C PHE A 84 7.77 -6.79 -0.79
N GLU A 85 8.31 -8.00 -0.68
CA GLU A 85 9.13 -8.41 0.46
C GLU A 85 10.39 -9.09 -0.04
N SER A 86 11.53 -8.77 0.54
CA SER A 86 12.84 -9.29 0.10
C SER A 86 13.81 -9.40 1.26
N ILE A 87 14.66 -10.41 1.22
CA ILE A 87 15.90 -10.38 2.01
C ILE A 87 16.80 -9.23 1.53
N ASN A 88 17.76 -8.82 2.36
CA ASN A 88 18.72 -7.77 2.01
C ASN A 88 19.78 -8.25 1.04
N ASP A 89 19.39 -8.43 -0.22
CA ASP A 89 20.28 -8.83 -1.31
C ASP A 89 19.92 -8.08 -2.59
N GLN A 90 20.83 -7.19 -3.02
CA GLN A 90 20.64 -6.34 -4.19
C GLN A 90 20.58 -7.13 -5.51
N GLN A 91 21.34 -8.21 -5.64
CA GLN A 91 21.35 -9.00 -6.87
C GLN A 91 20.04 -9.75 -7.04
N ILE A 92 19.51 -10.31 -5.96
CA ILE A 92 18.21 -10.96 -5.93
C ILE A 92 17.11 -9.96 -6.26
N ALA A 93 17.10 -8.79 -5.59
CA ALA A 93 16.10 -7.76 -5.83
C ALA A 93 16.13 -7.25 -7.27
N SER A 94 17.34 -6.99 -7.83
CA SER A 94 17.49 -6.54 -9.21
C SER A 94 16.98 -7.57 -10.22
N ALA A 95 17.36 -8.82 -10.08
CA ALA A 95 16.92 -9.88 -10.98
C ALA A 95 15.40 -10.11 -10.91
N PHE A 96 14.82 -10.03 -9.72
CA PHE A 96 13.38 -10.17 -9.52
C PHE A 96 12.60 -9.02 -10.16
N ILE A 97 12.99 -7.78 -9.86
CA ILE A 97 12.32 -6.59 -10.41
C ILE A 97 12.46 -6.53 -11.95
N GLU A 98 13.62 -6.91 -12.49
CA GLU A 98 13.81 -7.02 -13.95
C GLU A 98 12.87 -8.05 -14.57
N HIS A 99 12.70 -9.21 -13.93
CA HIS A 99 11.72 -10.21 -14.36
C HIS A 99 10.29 -9.64 -14.36
N LEU A 100 9.88 -8.98 -13.28
CA LEU A 100 8.56 -8.35 -13.19
C LEU A 100 8.38 -7.27 -14.25
N ALA A 101 9.42 -6.47 -14.52
CA ALA A 101 9.40 -5.46 -15.56
C ALA A 101 9.27 -6.07 -16.97
N GLY A 102 9.93 -7.19 -17.22
CA GLY A 102 9.77 -7.98 -18.45
C GLY A 102 8.35 -8.48 -18.61
N PHE A 103 7.78 -9.04 -17.55
CA PHE A 103 6.39 -9.52 -17.54
C PHE A 103 5.40 -8.36 -17.74
N ALA A 104 5.56 -7.25 -17.03
CA ALA A 104 4.69 -6.08 -17.19
C ALA A 104 4.70 -5.54 -18.62
N ARG A 105 5.88 -5.43 -19.25
CA ARG A 105 6.01 -5.04 -20.66
C ARG A 105 5.32 -6.03 -21.61
N SER A 106 5.36 -7.33 -21.32
CA SER A 106 4.70 -8.34 -22.16
C SER A 106 3.17 -8.22 -22.16
N LEU A 107 2.61 -7.61 -21.09
CA LEU A 107 1.20 -7.26 -20.96
C LEU A 107 0.87 -5.82 -21.40
N GLY A 108 1.84 -5.10 -21.98
CA GLY A 108 1.63 -3.78 -22.55
C GLY A 108 1.92 -2.59 -21.61
N ALA A 109 2.36 -2.84 -20.39
CA ALA A 109 2.70 -1.74 -19.48
C ALA A 109 3.95 -0.97 -19.97
N SER A 110 3.85 0.35 -20.00
CA SER A 110 4.96 1.25 -20.37
C SER A 110 5.85 1.62 -19.17
N LYS A 111 5.33 1.48 -17.95
CA LYS A 111 6.01 1.84 -16.69
C LYS A 111 5.52 0.98 -15.52
N ILE A 112 6.34 0.92 -14.47
CA ILE A 112 5.93 0.34 -13.18
C ILE A 112 5.93 1.46 -12.13
N ILE A 113 4.88 1.51 -11.34
CA ILE A 113 4.71 2.43 -10.21
C ILE A 113 4.66 1.60 -8.93
N GLY A 114 5.32 2.06 -7.88
CA GLY A 114 5.30 1.36 -6.58
C GLY A 114 6.05 2.11 -5.47
N PRO A 115 5.91 1.61 -4.23
CA PRO A 115 5.04 0.51 -3.86
C PRO A 115 3.56 0.93 -3.81
N VAL A 116 2.69 0.09 -4.35
CA VAL A 116 1.23 0.22 -4.25
C VAL A 116 0.63 -1.15 -4.02
N GLN A 117 -0.05 -1.34 -2.89
CA GLN A 117 -0.63 -2.62 -2.48
C GLN A 117 -1.95 -2.85 -3.23
N ALA A 118 -1.84 -3.27 -4.49
CA ALA A 118 -2.92 -3.41 -5.47
C ALA A 118 -3.68 -2.10 -5.74
N SER A 119 -4.01 -1.32 -4.73
CA SER A 119 -4.78 -0.08 -4.83
C SER A 119 -4.30 0.97 -3.83
N PHE A 120 -4.53 2.25 -4.15
CA PHE A 120 -4.42 3.37 -3.21
C PHE A 120 -5.14 3.09 -1.88
N TRP A 121 -6.27 2.41 -1.93
CA TRP A 121 -7.13 2.15 -0.77
C TRP A 121 -6.58 1.09 0.19
N LEU A 122 -5.74 0.17 -0.30
CA LEU A 122 -5.12 -0.86 0.53
C LEU A 122 -3.78 -0.43 1.10
N GLY A 123 -3.07 0.42 0.38
CA GLY A 123 -1.81 0.97 0.86
C GLY A 123 -0.86 1.33 -0.26
N TYR A 124 -0.04 2.29 0.03
CA TYR A 124 1.01 2.78 -0.87
C TYR A 124 2.09 3.43 -0.04
N ARG A 125 3.18 3.84 -0.64
CA ARG A 125 4.36 4.45 -0.02
C ARG A 125 5.32 3.44 0.58
N MET A 126 6.54 3.89 0.74
CA MET A 126 7.63 3.20 1.42
C MET A 126 8.20 4.13 2.49
N GLN A 127 8.43 3.59 3.67
CA GLN A 127 9.04 4.32 4.76
C GLN A 127 10.54 4.51 4.49
N LEU A 128 11.03 5.75 4.59
CA LEU A 128 12.43 6.09 4.38
C LEU A 128 13.21 6.26 5.69
N THR A 129 12.52 6.64 6.77
CA THR A 129 13.11 6.92 8.09
C THR A 129 12.18 6.42 9.19
N GLY A 130 12.70 6.19 10.39
CA GLY A 130 11.92 5.71 11.53
C GLY A 130 11.51 4.23 11.44
N THR A 131 12.20 3.45 10.65
CA THR A 131 11.91 2.01 10.42
C THR A 131 12.15 1.13 11.64
N GLU A 132 12.78 1.66 12.68
CA GLU A 132 13.00 0.96 13.96
C GLU A 132 11.80 1.09 14.91
N GLU A 133 10.88 2.02 14.61
CA GLU A 133 9.72 2.27 15.46
C GLU A 133 8.53 1.43 15.01
N VAL A 134 7.70 1.04 15.97
CA VAL A 134 6.44 0.37 15.65
C VAL A 134 5.51 1.36 14.92
N PRO A 135 5.05 1.04 13.71
CA PRO A 135 4.21 1.95 12.95
C PRO A 135 2.85 2.13 13.62
N PHE A 136 2.25 3.31 13.50
CA PHE A 136 0.86 3.50 13.89
C PHE A 136 -0.10 3.08 12.76
N THR A 137 -1.36 2.91 13.09
CA THR A 137 -2.39 2.41 12.15
C THR A 137 -2.40 3.19 10.83
N GLY A 138 -2.29 2.47 9.72
CA GLY A 138 -2.34 3.02 8.36
C GLY A 138 -1.01 3.57 7.83
N GLU A 139 0.07 3.54 8.63
CA GLU A 139 1.40 3.87 8.12
C GLU A 139 2.07 2.65 7.48
N PRO A 140 2.79 2.84 6.37
CA PRO A 140 3.58 1.77 5.80
C PRO A 140 4.73 1.41 6.74
N HIS A 141 5.12 0.14 6.73
CA HIS A 141 6.33 -0.32 7.39
C HIS A 141 7.12 -1.22 6.46
N ASN A 142 8.43 -1.05 6.45
CA ASN A 142 9.35 -1.87 5.67
C ASN A 142 10.75 -1.82 6.29
N PRO A 143 11.60 -2.82 6.03
CA PRO A 143 13.00 -2.78 6.42
C PRO A 143 13.74 -1.57 5.84
N ALA A 144 14.69 -1.04 6.60
CA ALA A 144 15.45 0.17 6.24
C ALA A 144 16.23 0.06 4.92
N TYR A 145 16.51 -1.15 4.46
CA TYR A 145 17.25 -1.39 3.21
C TYR A 145 16.38 -1.38 1.94
N TYR A 146 15.04 -1.43 2.04
CA TYR A 146 14.16 -1.46 0.86
C TYR A 146 14.34 -0.26 -0.09
N PRO A 147 14.43 1.00 0.41
CA PRO A 147 14.64 2.13 -0.47
C PRO A 147 15.90 1.99 -1.35
N GLN A 148 16.98 1.42 -0.80
CA GLN A 148 18.21 1.19 -1.54
C GLN A 148 18.04 0.09 -2.60
N LEU A 149 17.37 -1.02 -2.27
CA LEU A 149 17.06 -2.08 -3.23
C LEU A 149 16.28 -1.53 -4.43
N TRP A 150 15.25 -0.72 -4.18
CA TRP A 150 14.42 -0.15 -5.23
C TRP A 150 15.19 0.87 -6.10
N GLN A 151 15.92 1.78 -5.49
CA GLN A 151 16.72 2.78 -6.24
C GLN A 151 17.77 2.11 -7.14
N ALA A 152 18.43 1.06 -6.67
CA ALA A 152 19.43 0.35 -7.45
C ALA A 152 18.84 -0.44 -8.64
N THR A 153 17.53 -0.64 -8.70
CA THR A 153 16.82 -1.26 -9.82
C THR A 153 16.23 -0.24 -10.81
N GLY A 154 16.54 1.03 -10.64
CA GLY A 154 16.11 2.10 -11.55
C GLY A 154 14.80 2.80 -11.17
N PHE A 155 14.22 2.50 -10.01
CA PHE A 155 13.11 3.29 -9.51
C PHE A 155 13.58 4.68 -9.07
N GLU A 156 12.79 5.70 -9.43
CA GLU A 156 13.00 7.08 -9.05
C GLU A 156 11.96 7.51 -8.03
N LEU A 157 12.39 8.26 -7.00
CA LEU A 157 11.48 8.88 -6.05
C LEU A 157 10.65 9.97 -6.77
N LYS A 158 9.34 9.81 -6.82
CA LYS A 158 8.41 10.77 -7.43
C LYS A 158 7.72 11.65 -6.40
N GLU A 159 7.22 11.05 -5.31
CA GLU A 159 6.46 11.76 -4.28
C GLU A 159 7.07 11.51 -2.90
N ARG A 160 7.04 12.53 -2.05
CA ARG A 160 7.51 12.44 -0.66
C ARG A 160 6.41 12.89 0.29
N TYR A 161 6.13 12.05 1.26
CA TYR A 161 5.17 12.29 2.33
C TYR A 161 5.88 12.48 3.65
N LEU A 162 5.29 13.27 4.55
CA LEU A 162 5.80 13.51 5.89
C LEU A 162 4.71 13.15 6.90
N SER A 163 5.03 12.26 7.81
CA SER A 163 4.22 12.00 8.99
C SER A 163 4.76 12.80 10.15
N ASN A 164 3.87 13.50 10.87
CA ASN A 164 4.25 14.34 11.99
C ASN A 164 3.70 13.75 13.27
N PHE A 165 4.58 13.56 14.26
CA PHE A 165 4.16 13.19 15.60
C PHE A 165 3.81 14.45 16.39
N TYR A 166 2.59 14.50 16.91
CA TYR A 166 2.16 15.56 17.80
C TYR A 166 2.01 14.98 19.21
N PRO A 167 2.84 15.40 20.19
CA PRO A 167 2.67 14.97 21.56
C PRO A 167 1.33 15.47 22.09
N LYS A 168 0.75 14.74 23.05
CA LYS A 168 -0.51 15.14 23.70
C LYS A 168 -0.38 16.56 24.22
N VAL A 169 -1.17 17.46 23.65
CA VAL A 169 -1.17 18.85 24.07
C VAL A 169 -1.99 18.99 25.35
N SER A 170 -1.34 19.41 26.42
CA SER A 170 -1.95 19.53 27.73
C SER A 170 -1.96 20.95 28.30
N ASN A 171 -1.54 21.96 27.51
CA ASN A 171 -1.48 23.32 28.01
C ASN A 171 -2.70 24.16 27.59
N GLN A 172 -3.12 25.08 28.46
CA GLN A 172 -4.28 25.95 28.26
C GLN A 172 -4.17 26.80 26.98
N THR A 173 -2.98 27.31 26.67
CA THR A 173 -2.75 28.13 25.46
C THR A 173 -3.13 27.42 24.16
N HIS A 174 -3.00 26.10 24.11
CA HIS A 174 -3.38 25.32 22.93
C HIS A 174 -4.90 25.09 22.89
N GLN A 175 -5.51 24.88 24.04
CA GLN A 175 -6.97 24.77 24.14
C GLN A 175 -7.64 26.08 23.72
N ASP A 176 -7.11 27.22 24.13
CA ASP A 176 -7.61 28.54 23.72
C ASP A 176 -7.47 28.78 22.20
N LYS A 177 -6.35 28.35 21.58
CA LYS A 177 -6.18 28.41 20.13
C LYS A 177 -7.17 27.52 19.39
N LEU A 178 -7.46 26.31 19.90
CA LEU A 178 -8.44 25.42 19.33
C LEU A 178 -9.85 25.96 19.47
N ALA A 179 -10.20 26.56 20.61
CA ALA A 179 -11.50 27.21 20.84
C ALA A 179 -11.71 28.36 19.85
N HIS A 180 -10.73 29.25 19.71
CA HIS A 180 -10.81 30.36 18.77
C HIS A 180 -10.91 29.89 17.30
N ARG A 181 -10.22 28.81 16.96
CA ARG A 181 -10.33 28.20 15.62
C ARG A 181 -11.72 27.62 15.38
N PHE A 182 -12.30 27.00 16.39
CA PHE A 182 -13.66 26.48 16.35
C PHE A 182 -14.68 27.61 16.11
N GLU A 183 -14.60 28.69 16.90
CA GLU A 183 -15.44 29.88 16.76
C GLU A 183 -15.34 30.47 15.33
N SER A 184 -14.12 30.58 14.78
CA SER A 184 -13.92 31.09 13.42
C SER A 184 -14.56 30.23 12.33
N PHE A 185 -14.64 28.91 12.54
CA PHE A 185 -15.38 28.01 11.62
C PHE A 185 -16.90 28.22 11.73
N GLU A 186 -17.44 28.38 12.94
CA GLU A 186 -18.86 28.65 13.13
C GLU A 186 -19.24 30.01 12.53
N GLU A 187 -18.45 31.06 12.74
CA GLU A 187 -18.64 32.39 12.12
C GLU A 187 -18.58 32.32 10.58
N ALA A 188 -17.78 31.42 10.03
CA ALA A 188 -17.69 31.16 8.58
C ALA A 188 -18.86 30.30 8.06
N GLY A 189 -19.80 29.90 8.90
CA GLY A 189 -21.00 29.15 8.54
C GLY A 189 -20.79 27.63 8.49
N PHE A 190 -19.68 27.12 9.02
CA PHE A 190 -19.48 25.68 9.15
C PHE A 190 -20.15 25.15 10.41
N THR A 191 -20.70 23.94 10.31
CA THR A 191 -21.27 23.23 11.45
C THR A 191 -20.50 21.93 11.67
N ILE A 192 -20.03 21.71 12.90
CA ILE A 192 -19.36 20.46 13.27
C ILE A 192 -20.42 19.46 13.73
N CYS A 193 -20.53 18.36 12.99
CA CYS A 193 -21.49 17.30 13.27
C CYS A 193 -20.76 16.00 13.63
N SER A 194 -21.23 15.35 14.68
CA SER A 194 -20.82 13.96 14.97
C SER A 194 -21.88 13.01 14.43
N PRO A 195 -21.57 12.18 13.42
CA PRO A 195 -22.54 11.25 12.88
C PRO A 195 -22.97 10.24 13.94
N LYS A 196 -24.28 9.96 14.02
CA LYS A 196 -24.82 8.94 14.91
C LYS A 196 -24.79 7.59 14.20
N LYS A 197 -24.66 6.50 14.94
CA LYS A 197 -24.62 5.14 14.38
C LYS A 197 -25.81 4.85 13.45
N LYS A 198 -27.00 5.39 13.74
CA LYS A 198 -28.21 5.24 12.91
C LYS A 198 -28.11 5.94 11.55
N ASP A 199 -27.27 6.97 11.44
CA ASP A 199 -27.10 7.81 10.25
C ASP A 199 -25.81 7.44 9.49
N TRP A 200 -25.17 6.32 9.89
CA TRP A 200 -23.85 5.91 9.37
C TRP A 200 -23.83 5.70 7.86
N GLU A 201 -24.83 5.02 7.33
CA GLU A 201 -24.91 4.74 5.90
C GLU A 201 -24.92 6.02 5.06
N GLN A 202 -25.74 7.00 5.44
CA GLN A 202 -25.79 8.30 4.75
C GLN A 202 -24.49 9.09 4.95
N ALA A 203 -23.93 9.09 6.16
CA ALA A 203 -22.69 9.82 6.46
C ALA A 203 -21.51 9.21 5.70
N SER A 204 -21.42 7.88 5.61
CA SER A 204 -20.34 7.19 4.88
C SER A 204 -20.41 7.50 3.38
N LEU A 205 -21.58 7.52 2.76
CA LEU A 205 -21.74 7.91 1.36
C LEU A 205 -21.28 9.35 1.11
N GLN A 206 -21.63 10.30 1.97
CA GLN A 206 -21.18 11.69 1.84
C GLN A 206 -19.68 11.84 1.96
N VAL A 207 -19.05 11.12 2.91
CA VAL A 207 -17.58 11.09 3.06
C VAL A 207 -16.95 10.46 1.83
N PHE A 208 -17.50 9.37 1.32
CA PHE A 208 -17.03 8.70 0.13
C PHE A 208 -17.06 9.61 -1.11
N GLU A 209 -18.16 10.30 -1.37
CA GLU A 209 -18.29 11.28 -2.45
C GLU A 209 -17.27 12.43 -2.31
N LEU A 210 -17.05 12.90 -1.08
CA LEU A 210 -16.05 13.91 -0.79
C LEU A 210 -14.63 13.43 -1.10
N LEU A 211 -14.27 12.22 -0.66
CA LEU A 211 -12.96 11.61 -0.92
C LEU A 211 -12.72 11.42 -2.42
N ASN A 212 -13.68 10.89 -3.16
CA ASN A 212 -13.58 10.74 -4.61
C ASN A 212 -13.29 12.09 -5.30
N ARG A 213 -13.94 13.17 -4.87
CA ARG A 213 -13.70 14.50 -5.41
C ARG A 213 -12.36 15.10 -5.01
N LEU A 214 -11.91 14.88 -3.76
CA LEU A 214 -10.66 15.44 -3.26
C LEU A 214 -9.43 14.74 -3.84
N TYR A 215 -9.51 13.43 -4.09
CA TYR A 215 -8.38 12.63 -4.53
C TYR A 215 -8.36 12.35 -6.03
N GLN A 216 -9.32 12.85 -6.82
CA GLN A 216 -9.42 12.57 -8.26
C GLN A 216 -8.13 12.85 -9.05
N ASP A 217 -7.34 13.86 -8.63
CA ASP A 217 -6.09 14.26 -9.27
C ASP A 217 -4.85 13.65 -8.61
N PHE A 218 -5.04 12.76 -7.61
CA PHE A 218 -3.91 12.11 -6.96
C PHE A 218 -3.30 11.03 -7.87
N PRO A 219 -1.97 10.98 -8.04
CA PRO A 219 -1.32 10.21 -9.12
C PRO A 219 -1.64 8.71 -9.20
N ILE A 220 -1.95 8.09 -8.07
CA ILE A 220 -2.24 6.66 -7.97
C ILE A 220 -3.68 6.39 -7.52
N TYR A 221 -4.49 7.44 -7.43
CA TYR A 221 -5.88 7.30 -7.00
C TYR A 221 -6.71 6.63 -8.08
N ARG A 222 -7.55 5.70 -7.64
CA ARG A 222 -8.61 5.08 -8.42
C ARG A 222 -9.89 5.17 -7.64
N SER A 223 -10.95 5.68 -8.27
CA SER A 223 -12.26 5.66 -7.66
C SER A 223 -12.72 4.22 -7.49
N ILE A 224 -13.37 3.95 -6.37
CA ILE A 224 -14.04 2.69 -6.11
C ILE A 224 -15.55 2.93 -6.10
N SER A 225 -16.34 1.88 -6.22
CA SER A 225 -17.79 1.96 -6.03
C SER A 225 -18.15 1.94 -4.54
N SER A 226 -19.35 2.37 -4.20
CA SER A 226 -19.86 2.31 -2.81
C SER A 226 -20.06 0.88 -2.28
N GLN A 227 -19.93 -0.13 -3.15
CA GLN A 227 -20.03 -1.55 -2.80
C GLN A 227 -18.66 -2.19 -2.52
N GLN A 228 -17.60 -1.61 -3.03
CA GLN A 228 -16.21 -1.96 -2.77
C GLN A 228 -15.70 -1.35 -1.46
#